data_1f88aa9c79f2d5c6f5694fdfde4e2710
#
_entry.id   1f88aa9c79f2d5c6f5694fdfde4e2710
#
_cell.length_a   1.000
_cell.length_b   1.000
_cell.length_c   1.000
_cell.angle_alpha   90.00
_cell.angle_beta   90.00
_cell.angle_gamma   90.00
#
_symmetry.space_group_name_H-M   'P 1'
#
loop_
_entity.id
_entity.type
_entity.pdbx_description
1 polymer ?
#
loop_
_entity_poly.entity_id
_entity_poly.type
_entity_poly.pdbx_seq_one_letter_code
_entity_poly.pdbx_strand_id
1 'polypeptide(L)'
;MLDAMNSSTEPPAPWLLAAREHWNWRGQARPPFAADPGPGQTSVWDFPRPPRLAPELREVRIVWGGTLVASSIRALRVLETAHPPSYYIPWDDVARHLLQPAPGGSFCEWKGPARYWSLVDGDRRLPSHAWSYPKPLAGAEALADCVAFYARGLECSVGDLAATPQPGGFYGGWVTPDLAGPFKGEPGSESW
;
A
#
# COMPACT_ATOMS: atom_id res chain seq x y z
N MET A 1 -33.79 18.87 7.66
CA MET A 1 -33.99 17.76 6.72
C MET A 1 -32.59 17.22 6.41
N LEU A 2 -32.23 16.10 7.00
CA LEU A 2 -30.94 15.43 6.78
C LEU A 2 -31.14 14.53 5.57
N ASP A 3 -30.49 14.88 4.46
CA ASP A 3 -30.41 13.99 3.31
C ASP A 3 -29.55 12.77 3.70
N ALA A 4 -30.23 11.63 3.76
CA ALA A 4 -29.58 10.35 3.98
C ALA A 4 -28.64 10.05 2.80
N MET A 5 -27.35 9.95 3.09
CA MET A 5 -26.33 9.47 2.17
C MET A 5 -26.77 8.08 1.66
N ASN A 6 -27.20 8.06 0.41
CA ASN A 6 -27.55 6.84 -0.32
C ASN A 6 -26.24 6.08 -0.61
N SER A 7 -25.87 5.17 0.27
CA SER A 7 -24.85 4.17 -0.04
C SER A 7 -25.41 3.31 -1.16
N SER A 8 -24.90 3.44 -2.36
CA SER A 8 -25.27 2.64 -3.52
C SER A 8 -25.09 1.15 -3.20
N THR A 9 -26.17 0.46 -2.98
CA THR A 9 -26.26 -0.99 -2.75
C THR A 9 -26.20 -1.79 -4.05
N GLU A 10 -25.62 -1.24 -5.10
CA GLU A 10 -25.40 -2.02 -6.31
C GLU A 10 -24.36 -3.12 -6.07
N PRO A 11 -24.67 -4.36 -6.47
CA PRO A 11 -23.70 -5.45 -6.37
C PRO A 11 -22.45 -5.11 -7.19
N PRO A 12 -21.24 -5.56 -6.72
CA PRO A 12 -20.02 -5.31 -7.45
C PRO A 12 -20.10 -5.88 -8.88
N ALA A 13 -19.52 -5.17 -9.83
CA ALA A 13 -19.53 -5.60 -11.24
C ALA A 13 -18.92 -7.02 -11.38
N PRO A 14 -19.42 -7.87 -12.29
CA PRO A 14 -18.97 -9.27 -12.41
C PRO A 14 -17.47 -9.43 -12.62
N TRP A 15 -16.84 -8.54 -13.38
CA TRP A 15 -15.39 -8.55 -13.59
C TRP A 15 -14.60 -8.30 -12.29
N LEU A 16 -15.17 -7.50 -11.38
CA LEU A 16 -14.55 -7.20 -10.09
C LEU A 16 -14.58 -8.43 -9.17
N LEU A 17 -15.69 -9.17 -9.20
CA LEU A 17 -15.81 -10.44 -8.46
C LEU A 17 -14.80 -11.46 -8.99
N ALA A 18 -14.71 -11.62 -10.31
CA ALA A 18 -13.74 -12.51 -10.95
C ALA A 18 -12.29 -12.14 -10.60
N ALA A 19 -11.95 -10.85 -10.59
CA ALA A 19 -10.62 -10.37 -10.18
C ALA A 19 -10.32 -10.74 -8.72
N ARG A 20 -11.30 -10.65 -7.83
CA ARG A 20 -11.15 -11.01 -6.41
C ARG A 20 -11.02 -12.52 -6.18
N GLU A 21 -11.55 -13.34 -7.07
CA GLU A 21 -11.48 -14.80 -6.99
C GLU A 21 -10.20 -15.40 -7.59
N HIS A 22 -9.44 -14.63 -8.34
CA HIS A 22 -8.25 -15.09 -9.04
C HIS A 22 -7.13 -15.64 -8.12
N TRP A 23 -7.08 -15.18 -6.88
CA TRP A 23 -5.97 -15.44 -5.97
C TRP A 23 -6.06 -16.81 -5.29
N ASN A 24 -4.99 -17.60 -5.38
CA ASN A 24 -4.90 -18.93 -4.78
C ASN A 24 -4.74 -18.88 -3.25
N TRP A 25 -4.07 -17.85 -2.74
CA TRP A 25 -3.75 -17.73 -1.32
C TRP A 25 -4.50 -16.55 -0.70
N ARG A 26 -5.13 -16.81 0.46
CA ARG A 26 -6.00 -15.84 1.16
C ARG A 26 -5.69 -15.74 2.66
N GLY A 27 -4.49 -16.16 3.08
CA GLY A 27 -4.11 -16.19 4.49
C GLY A 27 -4.69 -17.36 5.30
N GLN A 28 -5.38 -18.32 4.64
CA GLN A 28 -5.94 -19.50 5.28
C GLN A 28 -4.86 -20.52 5.70
N ALA A 29 -3.77 -20.56 4.98
CA ALA A 29 -2.58 -21.36 5.24
C ALA A 29 -1.38 -20.77 4.55
N ARG A 30 -0.19 -21.02 5.08
CA ARG A 30 1.05 -20.68 4.39
C ARG A 30 1.35 -21.70 3.29
N PRO A 31 1.77 -21.26 2.10
CA PRO A 31 2.24 -22.20 1.08
C PRO A 31 3.52 -22.92 1.54
N PRO A 32 3.83 -24.12 0.98
CA PRO A 32 5.04 -24.89 1.36
C PRO A 32 6.37 -24.15 1.11
N PHE A 33 6.35 -23.13 0.26
CA PHE A 33 7.52 -22.31 -0.05
C PHE A 33 7.63 -21.04 0.82
N ALA A 34 6.64 -20.77 1.68
CA ALA A 34 6.71 -19.64 2.61
C ALA A 34 7.85 -19.86 3.62
N ALA A 35 8.62 -18.81 3.86
CA ALA A 35 9.63 -18.85 4.92
C ALA A 35 8.95 -18.84 6.29
N ASP A 36 9.47 -19.66 7.20
CA ASP A 36 9.07 -19.59 8.60
C ASP A 36 9.57 -18.27 9.21
N PRO A 37 8.71 -17.50 9.87
CA PRO A 37 9.14 -16.27 10.52
C PRO A 37 10.06 -16.58 11.70
N GLY A 38 11.17 -15.86 11.75
CA GLY A 38 12.07 -15.87 12.92
C GLY A 38 11.47 -15.11 14.12
N PRO A 39 12.18 -15.07 15.24
CA PRO A 39 11.76 -14.30 16.42
C PRO A 39 11.50 -12.84 16.06
N GLY A 40 10.30 -12.32 16.42
CA GLY A 40 9.88 -10.94 16.15
C GLY A 40 9.45 -10.66 14.70
N GLN A 41 9.47 -11.64 13.82
CA GLN A 41 8.96 -11.49 12.45
C GLN A 41 7.50 -11.95 12.32
N THR A 42 6.80 -11.34 11.36
CA THR A 42 5.47 -11.73 10.91
C THR A 42 5.57 -12.23 9.46
N SER A 43 5.00 -13.40 9.16
CA SER A 43 4.89 -13.87 7.78
C SER A 43 3.83 -13.06 7.03
N VAL A 44 4.15 -12.57 5.85
CA VAL A 44 3.15 -11.91 4.98
C VAL A 44 2.10 -12.89 4.46
N TRP A 45 2.32 -14.19 4.60
CA TRP A 45 1.37 -15.23 4.25
C TRP A 45 0.26 -15.41 5.28
N ASP A 46 0.41 -14.83 6.48
CA ASP A 46 -0.63 -14.79 7.52
C ASP A 46 -1.57 -13.58 7.35
N PHE A 47 -1.27 -12.68 6.42
CA PHE A 47 -2.15 -11.55 6.14
C PHE A 47 -3.39 -12.01 5.37
N PRO A 48 -4.55 -11.39 5.62
CA PRO A 48 -5.79 -11.83 5.01
C PRO A 48 -5.94 -11.36 3.55
N ARG A 49 -6.80 -12.04 2.82
CA ARG A 49 -7.39 -11.57 1.56
C ARG A 49 -8.89 -11.88 1.59
N PRO A 50 -9.79 -10.88 1.56
CA PRO A 50 -9.55 -9.44 1.28
C PRO A 50 -8.55 -8.76 2.21
N PRO A 51 -7.84 -7.74 1.71
CA PRO A 51 -6.88 -7.00 2.52
C PRO A 51 -7.52 -6.34 3.74
N ARG A 52 -6.77 -6.28 4.83
CA ARG A 52 -7.18 -5.57 6.05
C ARG A 52 -6.43 -4.27 6.21
N LEU A 53 -7.16 -3.21 6.52
CA LEU A 53 -6.57 -1.95 6.99
C LEU A 53 -6.33 -2.04 8.51
N ALA A 54 -5.17 -1.59 8.94
CA ALA A 54 -4.81 -1.51 10.35
C ALA A 54 -4.01 -0.23 10.61
N PRO A 55 -4.14 0.40 11.79
CA PRO A 55 -3.27 1.50 12.17
C PRO A 55 -1.81 1.03 12.24
N GLU A 56 -0.87 1.88 11.83
CA GLU A 56 0.54 1.73 12.16
C GLU A 56 0.85 2.70 13.31
N LEU A 57 1.28 2.16 14.45
CA LEU A 57 1.50 2.94 15.66
C LEU A 57 2.93 3.47 15.77
N ARG A 58 3.86 2.93 14.97
CA ARG A 58 5.22 3.44 14.85
C ARG A 58 5.23 4.63 13.90
N GLU A 59 6.21 5.51 14.03
CA GLU A 59 6.42 6.57 13.07
C GLU A 59 6.71 5.98 11.68
N VAL A 60 5.97 6.43 10.66
CA VAL A 60 6.27 6.17 9.25
C VAL A 60 6.92 7.41 8.69
N ARG A 61 8.17 7.30 8.24
CA ARG A 61 8.98 8.43 7.81
C ARG A 61 9.51 8.23 6.39
N ILE A 62 9.50 9.29 5.60
CA ILE A 62 9.99 9.32 4.21
C ILE A 62 10.89 10.53 4.02
N VAL A 63 12.09 10.30 3.55
CA VAL A 63 13.05 11.34 3.19
C VAL A 63 13.52 11.14 1.75
N TRP A 64 13.69 12.21 1.01
CA TRP A 64 14.20 12.21 -0.36
C TRP A 64 15.35 13.16 -0.49
N GLY A 65 16.58 12.62 -0.58
CA GLY A 65 17.81 13.41 -0.72
C GLY A 65 17.94 14.50 0.35
N GLY A 66 17.68 14.15 1.60
CA GLY A 66 17.72 15.03 2.75
C GLY A 66 16.45 15.87 2.98
N THR A 67 15.49 15.90 2.05
CA THR A 67 14.21 16.62 2.22
C THR A 67 13.18 15.69 2.85
N LEU A 68 12.56 16.12 3.96
CA LEU A 68 11.45 15.39 4.60
C LEU A 68 10.20 15.46 3.70
N VAL A 69 9.73 14.31 3.24
CA VAL A 69 8.52 14.18 2.41
C VAL A 69 7.29 13.90 3.26
N ALA A 70 7.42 13.03 4.25
CA ALA A 70 6.34 12.70 5.17
C ALA A 70 6.88 12.19 6.50
N SER A 71 6.13 12.44 7.59
CA SER A 71 6.34 11.85 8.91
C SER A 71 5.00 11.75 9.62
N SER A 72 4.59 10.53 10.01
CA SER A 72 3.26 10.29 10.58
C SER A 72 3.28 9.18 11.61
N ILE A 73 2.59 9.38 12.72
CA ILE A 73 2.22 8.36 13.70
C ILE A 73 0.75 7.93 13.54
N ARG A 74 0.10 8.34 12.47
CA ARG A 74 -1.32 8.10 12.15
C ARG A 74 -1.49 7.32 10.84
N ALA A 75 -0.40 6.76 10.31
CA ALA A 75 -0.43 6.01 9.08
C ALA A 75 -1.31 4.77 9.21
N LEU A 76 -1.94 4.39 8.11
CA LEU A 76 -2.62 3.10 7.95
C LEU A 76 -1.72 2.16 7.17
N ARG A 77 -1.71 0.89 7.54
CA ARG A 77 -1.08 -0.17 6.76
C ARG A 77 -2.13 -1.08 6.15
N VAL A 78 -1.94 -1.42 4.90
CA VAL A 78 -2.74 -2.44 4.21
C VAL A 78 -1.99 -3.76 4.31
N LEU A 79 -2.63 -4.74 4.92
CA LEU A 79 -2.13 -6.10 5.12
C LEU A 79 -2.84 -7.02 4.12
N GLU A 80 -2.10 -7.54 3.16
CA GLU A 80 -2.61 -8.43 2.12
C GLU A 80 -1.68 -9.64 1.94
N THR A 81 -2.25 -10.83 1.84
CA THR A 81 -1.53 -12.09 1.65
C THR A 81 -0.44 -11.96 0.57
N ALA A 82 0.76 -12.43 0.87
CA ALA A 82 1.95 -12.42 0.02
C ALA A 82 2.60 -11.04 -0.19
N HIS A 83 1.99 -9.95 0.27
CA HIS A 83 2.54 -8.60 0.14
C HIS A 83 3.14 -8.08 1.44
N PRO A 84 4.30 -7.42 1.41
CA PRO A 84 4.69 -6.55 2.52
C PRO A 84 3.68 -5.40 2.61
N PRO A 85 3.47 -4.81 3.82
CA PRO A 85 2.50 -3.76 4.00
C PRO A 85 2.76 -2.55 3.10
N SER A 86 1.69 -1.96 2.54
CA SER A 86 1.73 -0.62 1.97
C SER A 86 1.26 0.37 3.02
N TYR A 87 1.99 1.47 3.20
CA TYR A 87 1.69 2.47 4.21
C TYR A 87 1.02 3.67 3.57
N TYR A 88 -0.13 4.05 4.13
CA TYR A 88 -0.96 5.16 3.68
C TYR A 88 -0.91 6.26 4.73
N ILE A 89 -0.36 7.38 4.35
CA ILE A 89 -0.08 8.52 5.23
C ILE A 89 -1.15 9.58 5.02
N PRO A 90 -1.79 10.10 6.08
CA PRO A 90 -2.73 11.21 5.95
C PRO A 90 -2.08 12.40 5.23
N TRP A 91 -2.82 13.04 4.33
CA TRP A 91 -2.31 14.17 3.57
C TRP A 91 -1.76 15.30 4.43
N ASP A 92 -2.26 15.46 5.66
CA ASP A 92 -1.80 16.51 6.58
C ASP A 92 -0.40 16.25 7.15
N ASP A 93 0.08 15.00 7.06
CA ASP A 93 1.41 14.59 7.52
C ASP A 93 2.43 14.52 6.36
N VAL A 94 2.07 15.06 5.18
CA VAL A 94 2.85 15.02 3.95
C VAL A 94 3.19 16.43 3.47
N ALA A 95 4.41 16.63 3.03
CA ALA A 95 4.85 17.87 2.37
C ALA A 95 4.19 17.98 0.97
N ARG A 96 2.91 18.35 0.93
CA ARG A 96 2.08 18.35 -0.30
C ARG A 96 2.66 19.17 -1.44
N HIS A 97 3.42 20.21 -1.12
CA HIS A 97 4.08 21.06 -2.12
C HIS A 97 5.11 20.30 -2.97
N LEU A 98 5.59 19.15 -2.50
CA LEU A 98 6.47 18.26 -3.24
C LEU A 98 5.73 17.31 -4.18
N LEU A 99 4.40 17.23 -4.12
CA LEU A 99 3.62 16.32 -4.94
C LEU A 99 2.91 17.06 -6.09
N GLN A 100 3.10 16.56 -7.29
CA GLN A 100 2.38 17.01 -8.49
C GLN A 100 1.59 15.84 -9.07
N PRO A 101 0.34 16.07 -9.56
CA PRO A 101 -0.41 15.03 -10.25
C PRO A 101 0.41 14.41 -11.38
N ALA A 102 0.41 13.08 -11.44
CA ALA A 102 1.02 12.34 -12.52
C ALA A 102 -0.05 11.80 -13.48
N PRO A 103 0.26 11.63 -14.77
CA PRO A 103 -0.67 11.05 -15.73
C PRO A 103 -0.90 9.56 -15.46
N GLY A 104 -2.03 9.04 -15.98
CA GLY A 104 -2.40 7.64 -15.84
C GLY A 104 -3.15 7.35 -14.55
N GLY A 105 -3.42 6.07 -14.35
CA GLY A 105 -4.12 5.53 -13.19
C GLY A 105 -4.10 4.01 -13.28
N SER A 106 -4.46 3.36 -12.19
CA SER A 106 -4.70 1.92 -12.13
C SER A 106 -5.98 1.65 -11.36
N PHE A 107 -6.41 0.39 -11.37
CA PHE A 107 -7.55 -0.04 -10.58
C PHE A 107 -7.14 -1.23 -9.73
N CYS A 108 -7.41 -1.15 -8.44
CA CYS A 108 -7.25 -2.26 -7.51
C CYS A 108 -8.62 -2.84 -7.19
N GLU A 109 -8.78 -4.16 -7.30
CA GLU A 109 -10.03 -4.87 -7.04
C GLU A 109 -10.54 -4.72 -5.60
N TRP A 110 -9.67 -4.33 -4.69
CA TRP A 110 -10.00 -4.13 -3.27
C TRP A 110 -10.16 -2.65 -2.89
N LYS A 111 -9.35 -1.76 -3.50
CA LYS A 111 -9.23 -0.37 -3.09
C LYS A 111 -9.88 0.62 -4.07
N GLY A 112 -10.05 0.23 -5.35
CA GLY A 112 -10.67 1.06 -6.37
C GLY A 112 -9.68 1.80 -7.28
N PRO A 113 -10.12 2.92 -7.90
CA PRO A 113 -9.31 3.67 -8.83
C PRO A 113 -8.20 4.46 -8.11
N ALA A 114 -6.96 4.23 -8.51
CA ALA A 114 -5.79 4.95 -8.02
C ALA A 114 -5.51 6.20 -8.87
N ARG A 115 -5.01 7.25 -8.21
CA ARG A 115 -4.36 8.41 -8.81
C ARG A 115 -2.90 8.41 -8.45
N TYR A 116 -2.04 8.76 -9.41
CA TYR A 116 -0.60 8.84 -9.21
C TYR A 116 -0.12 10.27 -9.00
N TRP A 117 1.01 10.37 -8.29
CA TRP A 117 1.67 11.61 -7.96
C TRP A 117 3.16 11.47 -8.21
N SER A 118 3.76 12.51 -8.79
CA SER A 118 5.20 12.64 -8.92
C SER A 118 5.75 13.44 -7.75
N LEU A 119 6.93 13.07 -7.23
CA LEU A 119 7.69 13.91 -6.33
C LEU A 119 8.52 14.91 -7.14
N VAL A 120 8.48 16.18 -6.77
CA VAL A 120 9.20 17.29 -7.42
C VAL A 120 9.77 18.21 -6.36
N ASP A 121 11.08 18.49 -6.44
CA ASP A 121 11.79 19.40 -5.56
C ASP A 121 12.88 20.11 -6.36
N GLY A 122 12.63 21.35 -6.78
CA GLY A 122 13.46 22.06 -7.75
C GLY A 122 13.55 21.29 -9.07
N ASP A 123 14.78 20.99 -9.50
CA ASP A 123 15.05 20.23 -10.72
C ASP A 123 14.95 18.71 -10.53
N ARG A 124 14.82 18.25 -9.30
CA ARG A 124 14.70 16.82 -9.00
C ARG A 124 13.27 16.35 -9.23
N ARG A 125 13.12 15.18 -9.86
CA ARG A 125 11.80 14.59 -10.12
C ARG A 125 11.85 13.07 -10.03
N LEU A 126 10.87 12.49 -9.32
CA LEU A 126 10.54 11.06 -9.34
C LEU A 126 9.11 10.90 -9.90
N PRO A 127 8.96 10.49 -11.16
CA PRO A 127 7.64 10.40 -11.80
C PRO A 127 6.83 9.23 -11.21
N SER A 128 5.51 9.45 -11.01
CA SER A 128 4.54 8.46 -10.53
C SER A 128 5.01 7.68 -9.30
N HIS A 129 5.59 8.38 -8.33
CA HIS A 129 6.27 7.78 -7.18
C HIS A 129 5.39 7.65 -5.94
N ALA A 130 4.17 8.19 -6.00
CA ALA A 130 3.16 8.05 -4.97
C ALA A 130 1.78 7.80 -5.60
N TRP A 131 0.86 7.26 -4.80
CA TRP A 131 -0.53 7.04 -5.25
C TRP A 131 -1.52 7.24 -4.11
N SER A 132 -2.76 7.54 -4.46
CA SER A 132 -3.88 7.70 -3.55
C SER A 132 -5.16 7.09 -4.12
N TYR A 133 -6.13 6.82 -3.26
CA TYR A 133 -7.46 6.35 -3.63
C TYR A 133 -8.52 7.40 -3.21
N PRO A 134 -8.72 8.48 -3.98
CA PRO A 134 -9.65 9.54 -3.57
C PRO A 134 -11.12 9.12 -3.60
N LYS A 135 -11.44 8.02 -4.28
CA LYS A 135 -12.77 7.40 -4.33
C LYS A 135 -12.62 5.90 -4.10
N PRO A 136 -12.30 5.47 -2.88
CA PRO A 136 -12.07 4.06 -2.59
C PRO A 136 -13.35 3.25 -2.67
N LEU A 137 -13.20 1.95 -2.90
CA LEU A 137 -14.30 0.99 -2.80
C LEU A 137 -14.70 0.77 -1.33
N ALA A 138 -15.88 0.17 -1.15
CA ALA A 138 -16.38 -0.24 0.16
C ALA A 138 -15.37 -1.15 0.89
N GLY A 139 -15.09 -0.81 2.15
CA GLY A 139 -14.09 -1.45 3.01
C GLY A 139 -12.70 -0.80 2.94
N ALA A 140 -12.49 0.18 2.05
CA ALA A 140 -11.24 0.93 1.93
C ALA A 140 -11.42 2.45 2.15
N GLU A 141 -12.56 2.87 2.66
CA GLU A 141 -12.96 4.28 2.80
C GLU A 141 -11.94 5.12 3.57
N ALA A 142 -11.30 4.53 4.58
CA ALA A 142 -10.28 5.20 5.37
C ALA A 142 -9.03 5.64 4.57
N LEU A 143 -8.86 5.15 3.33
CA LEU A 143 -7.76 5.55 2.45
C LEU A 143 -8.05 6.83 1.66
N ALA A 144 -9.28 7.38 1.68
CA ALA A 144 -9.68 8.52 0.86
C ALA A 144 -8.78 9.75 1.05
N ASP A 145 -8.40 10.02 2.30
CA ASP A 145 -7.59 11.17 2.69
C ASP A 145 -6.11 10.81 2.92
N CYS A 146 -5.63 9.73 2.30
CA CYS A 146 -4.27 9.25 2.47
C CYS A 146 -3.54 9.12 1.13
N VAL A 147 -2.21 9.11 1.22
CA VAL A 147 -1.30 8.86 0.10
C VAL A 147 -0.25 7.83 0.51
N ALA A 148 0.13 6.97 -0.42
CA ALA A 148 1.19 5.98 -0.26
C ALA A 148 2.34 6.25 -1.23
N PHE A 149 3.53 5.73 -0.93
CA PHE A 149 4.75 5.99 -1.68
C PHE A 149 5.49 4.69 -2.00
N TYR A 150 6.06 4.63 -3.20
CA TYR A 150 7.06 3.61 -3.53
C TYR A 150 8.36 3.91 -2.79
N ALA A 151 8.93 2.91 -2.11
CA ALA A 151 10.19 3.12 -1.36
C ALA A 151 11.42 3.27 -2.26
N ARG A 152 11.33 2.91 -3.55
CA ARG A 152 12.48 2.99 -4.46
C ARG A 152 12.99 4.43 -4.59
N GLY A 153 14.28 4.66 -4.33
CA GLY A 153 14.89 5.98 -4.41
C GLY A 153 14.51 6.95 -3.29
N LEU A 154 13.81 6.46 -2.27
CA LEU A 154 13.50 7.18 -1.04
C LEU A 154 14.14 6.48 0.16
N GLU A 155 14.42 7.23 1.20
CA GLU A 155 14.78 6.73 2.51
C GLU A 155 13.49 6.58 3.32
N CYS A 156 13.02 5.34 3.46
CA CYS A 156 11.77 5.02 4.14
C CYS A 156 12.05 4.23 5.42
N SER A 157 11.32 4.52 6.49
CA SER A 157 11.40 3.75 7.73
C SER A 157 10.03 3.62 8.42
N VAL A 158 9.92 2.57 9.25
CA VAL A 158 8.78 2.31 10.13
C VAL A 158 9.34 2.10 11.53
N GLY A 159 9.19 3.09 12.40
CA GLY A 159 9.97 3.20 13.61
C GLY A 159 11.46 3.23 13.26
N ASP A 160 12.24 2.41 13.95
CA ASP A 160 13.71 2.29 13.73
C ASP A 160 14.06 1.33 12.57
N LEU A 161 13.08 0.73 11.92
CA LEU A 161 13.30 -0.23 10.85
C LEU A 161 13.36 0.46 9.48
N ALA A 162 14.51 0.37 8.81
CA ALA A 162 14.63 0.80 7.43
C ALA A 162 13.80 -0.11 6.52
N ALA A 163 13.11 0.51 5.56
CA ALA A 163 12.28 -0.19 4.59
C ALA A 163 12.95 -0.24 3.21
N THR A 164 12.81 -1.38 2.54
CA THR A 164 13.21 -1.55 1.15
C THR A 164 11.99 -1.77 0.26
N PRO A 165 12.06 -1.47 -1.05
CA PRO A 165 10.93 -1.64 -1.94
C PRO A 165 10.56 -3.12 -2.11
N GLN A 166 9.27 -3.39 -2.25
CA GLN A 166 8.76 -4.68 -2.68
C GLN A 166 9.34 -5.07 -4.04
N PRO A 167 9.67 -6.35 -4.28
CA PRO A 167 10.16 -6.84 -5.57
C PRO A 167 9.25 -6.50 -6.76
N GLY A 168 9.80 -6.50 -7.98
CA GLY A 168 9.09 -6.38 -9.25
C GLY A 168 8.73 -4.97 -9.68
N GLY A 169 8.68 -3.99 -8.77
CA GLY A 169 8.47 -2.57 -9.08
C GLY A 169 7.06 -2.13 -9.46
N PHE A 170 6.09 -3.05 -9.54
CA PHE A 170 4.67 -2.72 -9.75
C PHE A 170 3.95 -2.46 -8.42
N TYR A 171 4.20 -3.29 -7.43
CA TYR A 171 3.61 -3.16 -6.10
C TYR A 171 4.41 -2.20 -5.23
N GLY A 172 3.71 -1.52 -4.33
CA GLY A 172 4.31 -0.46 -3.51
C GLY A 172 4.45 -0.81 -2.03
N GLY A 173 4.46 -2.09 -1.68
CA GLY A 173 4.72 -2.52 -0.31
C GLY A 173 6.16 -2.24 0.13
N TRP A 174 6.36 -2.10 1.45
CA TRP A 174 7.65 -1.86 2.07
C TRP A 174 8.12 -3.08 2.84
N VAL A 175 9.25 -3.63 2.44
CA VAL A 175 9.88 -4.76 3.13
C VAL A 175 10.72 -4.23 4.27
N THR A 176 10.39 -4.64 5.49
CA THR A 176 11.11 -4.33 6.72
C THR A 176 11.66 -5.62 7.36
N PRO A 177 12.72 -5.56 8.19
CA PRO A 177 13.34 -6.75 8.82
C PRO A 177 12.41 -7.58 9.70
N ASP A 178 11.29 -7.02 10.16
CA ASP A 178 10.26 -7.70 10.95
C ASP A 178 9.25 -8.50 10.11
N LEU A 179 9.51 -8.67 8.79
CA LEU A 179 8.67 -9.44 7.89
C LEU A 179 9.39 -10.68 7.36
N ALA A 180 8.65 -11.78 7.21
CA ALA A 180 9.09 -12.98 6.53
C ALA A 180 8.28 -13.19 5.23
N GLY A 181 9.01 -13.46 4.11
CA GLY A 181 8.49 -13.67 2.78
C GLY A 181 8.33 -15.16 2.40
N PRO A 182 8.52 -15.49 1.12
CA PRO A 182 8.85 -14.60 0.01
C PRO A 182 7.74 -13.60 -0.31
N PHE A 183 8.12 -12.49 -0.97
CA PHE A 183 7.20 -11.38 -1.26
C PHE A 183 6.76 -11.40 -2.73
N LYS A 184 5.47 -11.18 -2.98
CA LYS A 184 4.92 -11.04 -4.33
C LYS A 184 5.62 -9.94 -5.11
N GLY A 185 5.83 -10.16 -6.41
CA GLY A 185 6.45 -9.24 -7.35
C GLY A 185 7.65 -9.79 -8.10
N GLU A 186 8.20 -10.93 -7.66
CA GLU A 186 9.21 -11.67 -8.41
C GLU A 186 8.56 -12.51 -9.51
N PRO A 187 9.31 -12.88 -10.58
CA PRO A 187 8.82 -13.80 -11.60
C PRO A 187 8.32 -15.11 -11.00
N GLY A 188 7.15 -15.59 -11.43
CA GLY A 188 6.51 -16.79 -10.88
C GLY A 188 5.54 -16.53 -9.71
N SER A 189 5.42 -15.27 -9.28
CA SER A 189 4.53 -14.89 -8.19
C SER A 189 3.17 -14.34 -8.65
N GLU A 190 2.84 -14.41 -9.94
CA GLU A 190 1.69 -13.73 -10.55
C GLU A 190 0.35 -14.19 -9.94
N SER A 191 0.26 -15.46 -9.55
CA SER A 191 -0.96 -16.06 -8.97
C SER A 191 -0.98 -16.13 -7.45
N TRP A 192 0.00 -15.57 -6.78
CA TRP A 192 0.06 -15.57 -5.29
C TRP A 192 -1.00 -14.73 -4.65
#